data_b1bcf5caf968ba485590d8aca13c98bc
#
_entry.id   b1bcf5caf968ba485590d8aca13c98bc
#
_cell.length_a   1.000
_cell.length_b   1.000
_cell.length_c   1.000
_cell.angle_alpha   90.00
_cell.angle_beta   90.00
_cell.angle_gamma   90.00
#
_symmetry.space_group_name_H-M   'P 1'
#
loop_
_entity.id
_entity.type
_entity.pdbx_description
1 polymer ?
#
loop_
_entity_poly.entity_id
_entity_poly.type
_entity_poly.pdbx_seq_one_letter_code
_entity_poly.pdbx_strand_id
1 'polypeptide(L)'
;LFPARAQQIAWSVDMTGFFDNREFGYSKAQSQTFFGTRLSPEIGIRIGHSTIMAGASWVQPIDGSTREAKVHPTAYYRYDTSKFRMSLGMFPRTQLIENVPAILQYDSLTYFRPNIAGALFQYIHTKGFAELYIDWRQVQTEVKREAFMAVFNGRWQPLPYLFAGGHLVMNHLARPRNSDSRYTVTDNLIASPYIGLDLTTYTPLDTLTLKVGYHISLDRLRNVGTWHHPQGILIDLLAEWRFLGLHNTFYKGGSQMPLYPQLGAQLNQGDPFYQSSTYNRTDIYAYIFRKSYLNCIASCNLHYTPGNLDFQQQLTLRFYIDDQAWKNRKGKQNRGYLKNSPL
;
A
#
# COMPACT_ATOMS: atom_id res chain seq x y z
N LEU A 1 -39.73 18.82 0.01
CA LEU A 1 -39.73 17.51 0.66
C LEU A 1 -38.71 16.63 -0.05
N PHE A 2 -37.53 16.42 0.56
CA PHE A 2 -36.56 15.43 0.08
C PHE A 2 -37.14 14.05 0.38
N PRO A 3 -37.18 13.11 -0.60
CA PRO A 3 -37.61 11.75 -0.31
C PRO A 3 -36.70 11.18 0.77
N ALA A 4 -37.28 10.67 1.85
CA ALA A 4 -36.57 9.96 2.91
C ALA A 4 -35.86 8.76 2.26
N ARG A 5 -34.55 8.84 2.04
CA ARG A 5 -33.78 7.69 1.57
C ARG A 5 -33.74 6.66 2.69
N ALA A 6 -34.14 5.44 2.38
CA ALA A 6 -34.16 4.35 3.35
C ALA A 6 -32.75 4.17 3.96
N GLN A 7 -32.68 4.16 5.28
CA GLN A 7 -31.47 3.82 6.02
C GLN A 7 -31.17 2.34 5.78
N GLN A 8 -29.91 2.01 5.54
CA GLN A 8 -29.48 0.64 5.34
C GLN A 8 -28.32 0.33 6.30
N ILE A 9 -28.38 -0.87 6.87
CA ILE A 9 -27.21 -1.39 7.60
C ILE A 9 -26.14 -1.71 6.58
N ALA A 10 -24.96 -1.15 6.77
CA ALA A 10 -23.73 -1.47 6.07
C ALA A 10 -22.87 -2.36 6.96
N TRP A 11 -22.24 -3.38 6.40
CA TRP A 11 -21.29 -4.21 7.13
C TRP A 11 -20.26 -4.81 6.18
N SER A 12 -19.10 -5.14 6.71
CA SER A 12 -18.06 -5.87 6.00
C SER A 12 -17.29 -6.79 6.94
N VAL A 13 -16.72 -7.85 6.40
CA VAL A 13 -15.76 -8.73 7.07
C VAL A 13 -14.59 -8.96 6.12
N ASP A 14 -13.39 -8.55 6.53
CA ASP A 14 -12.13 -8.80 5.84
C ASP A 14 -11.26 -9.69 6.74
N MET A 15 -10.92 -10.89 6.29
CA MET A 15 -9.98 -11.79 6.96
C MET A 15 -8.78 -12.00 6.05
N THR A 16 -7.58 -11.84 6.60
CA THR A 16 -6.33 -12.10 5.90
C THR A 16 -5.46 -13.02 6.76
N GLY A 17 -5.06 -14.17 6.22
CA GLY A 17 -3.96 -14.98 6.74
C GLY A 17 -2.71 -14.68 5.91
N PHE A 18 -1.57 -14.58 6.57
CA PHE A 18 -0.28 -14.33 5.90
C PHE A 18 0.84 -15.14 6.51
N PHE A 19 1.67 -15.68 5.64
CA PHE A 19 2.98 -16.24 5.94
C PHE A 19 3.99 -15.54 5.04
N ASP A 20 5.09 -15.04 5.61
CA ASP A 20 6.12 -14.29 4.90
C ASP A 20 7.47 -14.62 5.53
N ASN A 21 8.21 -15.52 4.88
CA ASN A 21 9.54 -15.94 5.30
C ASN A 21 10.60 -15.21 4.48
N ARG A 22 11.48 -14.49 5.14
CA ARG A 22 12.52 -13.64 4.56
C ARG A 22 13.90 -14.15 4.94
N GLU A 23 14.65 -14.57 3.93
CA GLU A 23 16.02 -15.07 4.06
C GLU A 23 16.96 -14.08 3.38
N PHE A 24 17.31 -13.01 4.10
CA PHE A 24 18.03 -11.87 3.56
C PHE A 24 19.48 -11.83 4.08
N GLY A 25 20.45 -11.85 3.14
CA GLY A 25 21.87 -11.59 3.40
C GLY A 25 22.25 -10.12 3.22
N TYR A 26 21.40 -9.31 2.57
CA TYR A 26 21.66 -7.88 2.41
C TYR A 26 21.64 -7.15 3.76
N SER A 27 22.75 -6.51 4.11
CA SER A 27 22.98 -5.94 5.46
C SER A 27 21.99 -4.87 5.92
N LYS A 28 21.22 -4.26 5.01
CA LYS A 28 20.21 -3.24 5.33
C LYS A 28 18.79 -3.79 5.39
N ALA A 29 18.57 -5.04 4.97
CA ALA A 29 17.30 -5.75 5.09
C ALA A 29 17.40 -6.80 6.19
N GLN A 30 16.32 -7.03 6.93
CA GLN A 30 16.30 -7.92 8.07
C GLN A 30 15.64 -9.24 7.71
N SER A 31 16.36 -10.35 7.94
CA SER A 31 15.78 -11.71 7.89
C SER A 31 14.80 -11.88 9.05
N GLN A 32 13.59 -12.32 8.74
CA GLN A 32 12.56 -12.62 9.73
C GLN A 32 11.40 -13.36 9.09
N THR A 33 10.67 -14.11 9.89
CA THR A 33 9.43 -14.76 9.48
C THR A 33 8.25 -14.05 10.11
N PHE A 34 7.23 -13.76 9.31
CA PHE A 34 5.94 -13.31 9.78
C PHE A 34 4.91 -14.39 9.49
N PHE A 35 4.21 -14.83 10.49
CA PHE A 35 3.06 -15.70 10.35
C PHE A 35 1.94 -15.17 11.23
N GLY A 36 0.79 -14.88 10.63
CA GLY A 36 -0.28 -14.27 11.38
C GLY A 36 -1.60 -14.26 10.63
N THR A 37 -2.61 -13.79 11.34
CA THR A 37 -3.94 -13.56 10.80
C THR A 37 -4.43 -12.18 11.20
N ARG A 38 -5.29 -11.61 10.36
CA ARG A 38 -6.01 -10.37 10.62
C ARG A 38 -7.49 -10.59 10.37
N LEU A 39 -8.31 -10.16 11.30
CA LEU A 39 -9.76 -10.14 11.17
C LEU A 39 -10.26 -8.71 11.36
N SER A 40 -11.01 -8.20 10.39
CA SER A 40 -11.46 -6.79 10.35
C SER A 40 -12.97 -6.73 10.09
N PRO A 41 -13.83 -6.96 11.10
CA PRO A 41 -15.26 -6.73 11.01
C PRO A 41 -15.57 -5.23 11.15
N GLU A 42 -16.51 -4.74 10.34
CA GLU A 42 -17.05 -3.39 10.42
C GLU A 42 -18.56 -3.41 10.31
N ILE A 43 -19.23 -2.48 11.00
CA ILE A 43 -20.68 -2.26 10.92
C ILE A 43 -20.96 -0.76 10.87
N GLY A 44 -22.03 -0.38 10.21
CA GLY A 44 -22.39 1.03 10.07
C GLY A 44 -23.78 1.26 9.48
N ILE A 45 -24.02 2.51 9.16
CA ILE A 45 -25.29 2.99 8.58
C ILE A 45 -24.99 3.73 7.29
N ARG A 46 -25.74 3.39 6.25
CA ARG A 46 -25.69 4.04 4.93
C ARG A 46 -27.00 4.79 4.65
N ILE A 47 -26.87 6.06 4.23
CA ILE A 47 -27.96 6.92 3.80
C ILE A 47 -27.53 7.59 2.49
N GLY A 48 -28.11 7.15 1.38
CA GLY A 48 -27.72 7.65 0.06
C GLY A 48 -26.24 7.39 -0.27
N HIS A 49 -25.45 8.43 -0.43
CA HIS A 49 -24.01 8.38 -0.72
C HIS A 49 -23.14 8.42 0.55
N SER A 50 -23.74 8.64 1.70
CA SER A 50 -23.06 8.79 2.98
C SER A 50 -23.12 7.50 3.78
N THR A 51 -21.97 7.09 4.35
CA THR A 51 -21.88 5.91 5.22
C THR A 51 -21.02 6.26 6.42
N ILE A 52 -21.46 5.91 7.61
CA ILE A 52 -20.62 5.92 8.82
C ILE A 52 -20.34 4.46 9.15
N MET A 53 -19.07 4.12 9.36
CA MET A 53 -18.60 2.77 9.70
C MET A 53 -17.81 2.80 10.99
N ALA A 54 -17.93 1.76 11.78
CA ALA A 54 -17.10 1.50 12.95
C ALA A 54 -16.75 0.02 13.03
N GLY A 55 -15.57 -0.30 13.54
CA GLY A 55 -15.09 -1.67 13.67
C GLY A 55 -13.68 -1.72 14.22
N ALA A 56 -13.00 -2.81 13.98
CA ALA A 56 -11.60 -2.96 14.36
C ALA A 56 -10.91 -4.00 13.48
N SER A 57 -9.61 -3.82 13.27
CA SER A 57 -8.71 -4.83 12.69
C SER A 57 -7.91 -5.48 13.81
N TRP A 58 -8.22 -6.72 14.14
CA TRP A 58 -7.45 -7.55 15.08
C TRP A 58 -6.36 -8.29 14.30
N VAL A 59 -5.11 -8.02 14.63
CA VAL A 59 -3.92 -8.66 14.06
C VAL A 59 -3.34 -9.60 15.11
N GLN A 60 -3.33 -10.89 14.80
CA GLN A 60 -2.82 -11.96 15.66
C GLN A 60 -1.59 -12.61 15.02
N PRO A 61 -0.37 -12.35 15.54
CA PRO A 61 0.80 -13.16 15.18
C PRO A 61 0.64 -14.61 15.68
N ILE A 62 1.08 -15.58 14.86
CA ILE A 62 1.07 -17.02 15.18
C ILE A 62 2.47 -17.63 14.97
N ASP A 63 3.48 -16.80 14.80
CA ASP A 63 4.84 -17.18 14.45
C ASP A 63 5.71 -17.56 15.66
N GLY A 64 5.11 -17.70 16.84
CA GLY A 64 5.86 -17.98 18.09
C GLY A 64 6.74 -16.82 18.56
N SER A 65 6.66 -15.66 17.89
CA SER A 65 7.39 -14.47 18.30
C SER A 65 6.81 -13.84 19.57
N THR A 66 7.57 -12.94 20.18
CA THR A 66 7.11 -12.12 21.32
C THR A 66 6.17 -10.98 20.90
N ARG A 67 5.79 -10.92 19.63
CA ARG A 67 4.84 -9.90 19.13
C ARG A 67 3.45 -10.15 19.68
N GLU A 68 2.92 -9.18 20.37
CA GLU A 68 1.59 -9.25 20.92
C GLU A 68 0.51 -9.02 19.85
N ALA A 69 -0.67 -9.58 20.08
CA ALA A 69 -1.86 -9.26 19.31
C ALA A 69 -2.15 -7.75 19.40
N LYS A 70 -2.54 -7.15 18.26
CA LYS A 70 -2.88 -5.73 18.21
C LYS A 70 -4.28 -5.53 17.65
N VAL A 71 -5.01 -4.61 18.25
CA VAL A 71 -6.32 -4.17 17.77
C VAL A 71 -6.17 -2.74 17.26
N HIS A 72 -6.48 -2.55 15.99
CA HIS A 72 -6.49 -1.23 15.32
C HIS A 72 -7.96 -0.84 15.08
N PRO A 73 -8.49 0.16 15.80
CA PRO A 73 -9.88 0.58 15.62
C PRO A 73 -10.09 1.15 14.21
N THR A 74 -11.32 1.02 13.71
CA THR A 74 -11.82 1.77 12.56
C THR A 74 -13.05 2.56 12.99
N ALA A 75 -13.10 3.82 12.60
CA ALA A 75 -14.25 4.71 12.77
C ALA A 75 -14.13 5.82 11.73
N TYR A 76 -14.99 5.84 10.75
CA TYR A 76 -14.87 6.79 9.65
C TYR A 76 -16.21 7.13 9.01
N TYR A 77 -16.26 8.33 8.45
CA TYR A 77 -17.28 8.74 7.51
C TYR A 77 -16.79 8.46 6.09
N ARG A 78 -17.66 7.93 5.23
CA ARG A 78 -17.42 7.71 3.81
C ARG A 78 -18.52 8.33 2.97
N TYR A 79 -18.13 9.07 1.96
CA TYR A 79 -18.98 9.56 0.88
C TYR A 79 -18.57 8.88 -0.42
N ASP A 80 -19.53 8.29 -1.15
CA ASP A 80 -19.24 7.47 -2.34
C ASP A 80 -20.23 7.76 -3.46
N THR A 81 -19.72 8.24 -4.57
CA THR A 81 -20.45 8.41 -5.83
C THR A 81 -19.74 7.62 -6.94
N SER A 82 -20.29 7.63 -8.16
CA SER A 82 -19.65 6.98 -9.30
C SER A 82 -18.29 7.59 -9.69
N LYS A 83 -18.04 8.85 -9.36
CA LYS A 83 -16.82 9.58 -9.75
C LYS A 83 -15.98 10.04 -8.58
N PHE A 84 -16.57 10.28 -7.42
CA PHE A 84 -15.90 10.86 -6.28
C PHE A 84 -16.12 10.01 -5.04
N ARG A 85 -15.02 9.71 -4.32
CA ARG A 85 -15.03 9.03 -3.03
C ARG A 85 -14.20 9.82 -2.03
N MET A 86 -14.65 9.82 -0.78
CA MET A 86 -13.96 10.45 0.32
C MET A 86 -14.12 9.58 1.55
N SER A 87 -13.04 9.44 2.34
CA SER A 87 -13.11 8.84 3.67
C SER A 87 -12.39 9.74 4.67
N LEU A 88 -12.97 9.94 5.85
CA LEU A 88 -12.44 10.75 6.94
C LEU A 88 -12.48 9.96 8.24
N GLY A 89 -11.37 9.84 8.94
CA GLY A 89 -11.24 9.12 10.19
C GLY A 89 -10.20 7.99 10.12
N MET A 90 -10.46 6.88 10.79
CA MET A 90 -9.62 5.67 10.75
C MET A 90 -10.28 4.63 9.86
N PHE A 91 -9.79 4.45 8.65
CA PHE A 91 -10.38 3.58 7.62
C PHE A 91 -9.38 2.54 7.09
N PRO A 92 -9.86 1.39 6.56
CA PRO A 92 -8.98 0.36 6.00
C PRO A 92 -8.15 0.87 4.82
N ARG A 93 -6.86 0.53 4.80
CA ARG A 93 -5.92 0.83 3.70
C ARG A 93 -6.35 0.21 2.37
N THR A 94 -7.16 -0.83 2.40
CA THR A 94 -7.76 -1.47 1.22
C THR A 94 -8.76 -0.58 0.46
N GLN A 95 -9.08 0.61 0.97
CA GLN A 95 -9.86 1.61 0.23
C GLN A 95 -9.05 2.36 -0.83
N LEU A 96 -7.72 2.28 -0.81
CA LEU A 96 -6.87 2.85 -1.86
C LEU A 96 -7.16 2.19 -3.23
N ILE A 97 -7.03 2.96 -4.29
CA ILE A 97 -7.31 2.49 -5.66
C ILE A 97 -6.22 1.52 -6.12
N GLU A 98 -4.96 1.87 -5.90
CA GLU A 98 -3.80 1.03 -6.21
C GLU A 98 -2.90 0.89 -4.97
N ASN A 99 -2.14 -0.20 -4.92
CA ASN A 99 -1.12 -0.37 -3.91
C ASN A 99 0.02 0.63 -4.13
N VAL A 100 0.55 1.13 -3.02
CA VAL A 100 1.74 1.99 -3.05
C VAL A 100 2.95 1.13 -3.39
N PRO A 101 3.81 1.53 -4.36
CA PRO A 101 5.00 0.75 -4.73
C PRO A 101 5.95 0.51 -3.56
N ALA A 102 6.66 -0.64 -3.60
CA ALA A 102 7.58 -1.04 -2.53
C ALA A 102 8.68 -0.01 -2.23
N ILE A 103 9.13 0.77 -3.22
CA ILE A 103 10.07 1.88 -2.99
C ILE A 103 9.52 2.96 -2.04
N LEU A 104 8.20 3.08 -1.90
CA LEU A 104 7.53 4.04 -1.03
C LEU A 104 6.96 3.40 0.24
N GLN A 105 6.59 2.11 0.18
CA GLN A 105 5.97 1.40 1.29
C GLN A 105 6.30 -0.09 1.25
N TYR A 106 7.00 -0.60 2.28
CA TYR A 106 7.36 -2.02 2.36
C TYR A 106 6.14 -2.92 2.62
N ASP A 107 6.18 -4.16 2.10
CA ASP A 107 5.07 -5.10 2.08
C ASP A 107 4.44 -5.38 3.44
N SER A 108 5.26 -5.69 4.45
CA SER A 108 4.76 -6.06 5.78
C SER A 108 4.04 -4.94 6.52
N LEU A 109 4.08 -3.70 6.01
CA LEU A 109 3.26 -2.62 6.56
C LEU A 109 1.78 -2.98 6.50
N THR A 110 1.33 -3.60 5.41
CA THR A 110 -0.07 -3.98 5.22
C THR A 110 -0.55 -5.04 6.21
N TYR A 111 0.36 -5.87 6.74
CA TYR A 111 0.04 -6.85 7.77
C TYR A 111 -0.25 -6.18 9.12
N PHE A 112 0.63 -5.27 9.54
CA PHE A 112 0.66 -4.75 10.91
C PHE A 112 0.05 -3.36 11.06
N ARG A 113 -0.17 -2.63 9.96
CA ARG A 113 -0.81 -1.31 9.94
C ARG A 113 -1.90 -1.27 8.86
N PRO A 114 -2.99 -2.04 9.04
CA PRO A 114 -4.02 -2.22 8.03
C PRO A 114 -4.86 -0.97 7.76
N ASN A 115 -4.84 0.01 8.68
CA ASN A 115 -5.67 1.20 8.63
C ASN A 115 -4.83 2.45 8.35
N ILE A 116 -5.47 3.43 7.72
CA ILE A 116 -5.02 4.81 7.56
C ILE A 116 -5.81 5.65 8.57
N ALA A 117 -5.11 6.52 9.31
CA ALA A 117 -5.73 7.50 10.19
C ALA A 117 -5.61 8.89 9.57
N GLY A 118 -6.73 9.42 9.04
CA GLY A 118 -6.69 10.73 8.39
C GLY A 118 -7.80 10.96 7.37
N ALA A 119 -7.41 11.31 6.15
CA ALA A 119 -8.34 11.62 5.07
C ALA A 119 -7.92 10.96 3.76
N LEU A 120 -8.91 10.59 2.96
CA LEU A 120 -8.75 10.02 1.62
C LEU A 120 -9.73 10.73 0.68
N PHE A 121 -9.23 11.18 -0.46
CA PHE A 121 -10.01 11.77 -1.54
C PHE A 121 -9.66 11.09 -2.85
N GLN A 122 -10.67 10.63 -3.59
CA GLN A 122 -10.49 9.91 -4.85
C GLN A 122 -11.42 10.51 -5.91
N TYR A 123 -10.85 10.79 -7.07
CA TYR A 123 -11.59 11.08 -8.29
C TYR A 123 -11.37 9.96 -9.28
N ILE A 124 -12.46 9.35 -9.76
CA ILE A 124 -12.44 8.18 -10.64
C ILE A 124 -13.10 8.54 -11.95
N HIS A 125 -12.39 8.31 -13.03
CA HIS A 125 -12.85 8.54 -14.39
C HIS A 125 -12.60 7.30 -15.25
N THR A 126 -13.30 7.16 -16.37
CA THR A 126 -13.13 6.04 -17.32
C THR A 126 -11.71 5.91 -17.86
N LYS A 127 -10.96 7.02 -17.92
CA LYS A 127 -9.58 7.08 -18.42
C LYS A 127 -8.53 7.20 -17.31
N GLY A 128 -8.88 6.96 -16.05
CA GLY A 128 -7.90 7.04 -14.97
C GLY A 128 -8.50 7.50 -13.65
N PHE A 129 -7.61 7.85 -12.73
CA PHE A 129 -7.99 8.30 -11.38
C PHE A 129 -6.96 9.30 -10.85
N ALA A 130 -7.39 10.03 -9.82
CA ALA A 130 -6.51 10.79 -8.94
C ALA A 130 -6.90 10.48 -7.49
N GLU A 131 -5.92 10.25 -6.64
CA GLU A 131 -6.09 9.88 -5.24
C GLU A 131 -5.15 10.72 -4.38
N LEU A 132 -5.66 11.28 -3.30
CA LEU A 132 -4.89 12.00 -2.29
C LEU A 132 -5.27 11.44 -0.93
N TYR A 133 -4.27 11.02 -0.13
CA TYR A 133 -4.53 10.65 1.26
C TYR A 133 -3.47 11.19 2.21
N ILE A 134 -3.90 11.37 3.46
CA ILE A 134 -3.04 11.70 4.59
C ILE A 134 -3.15 10.56 5.60
N ASP A 135 -2.01 10.01 6.02
CA ASP A 135 -1.90 8.98 7.05
C ASP A 135 -1.16 9.56 8.27
N TRP A 136 -1.88 9.85 9.35
CA TRP A 136 -1.33 10.33 10.60
C TRP A 136 -0.78 9.16 11.41
N ARG A 137 0.51 8.99 11.38
CA ARG A 137 1.18 7.81 11.92
C ARG A 137 1.47 7.90 13.42
N GLN A 138 1.73 9.11 13.91
CA GLN A 138 2.07 9.35 15.31
C GLN A 138 1.78 10.80 15.70
N VAL A 139 1.10 10.98 16.83
CA VAL A 139 0.83 12.28 17.44
C VAL A 139 2.05 12.72 18.24
N GLN A 140 2.38 14.01 18.19
CA GLN A 140 3.43 14.61 18.99
C GLN A 140 3.09 14.57 20.49
N THR A 141 4.04 14.12 21.30
CA THR A 141 3.99 14.19 22.76
C THR A 141 5.28 14.80 23.29
N GLU A 142 5.43 14.84 24.62
CA GLU A 142 6.68 15.30 25.28
C GLU A 142 7.89 14.47 24.81
N VAL A 143 7.70 13.18 24.56
CA VAL A 143 8.79 12.22 24.23
C VAL A 143 8.68 11.60 22.85
N LYS A 144 7.51 11.69 22.19
CA LYS A 144 7.29 11.11 20.86
C LYS A 144 7.28 12.19 19.79
N ARG A 145 7.86 11.88 18.64
CA ARG A 145 7.86 12.72 17.45
C ARG A 145 6.47 12.72 16.81
N GLU A 146 6.07 13.80 16.15
CA GLU A 146 4.95 13.78 15.24
C GLU A 146 5.37 13.19 13.91
N ALA A 147 4.55 12.32 13.35
CA ALA A 147 4.80 11.73 12.05
C ALA A 147 3.50 11.57 11.26
N PHE A 148 3.47 12.12 10.06
CA PHE A 148 2.42 11.86 9.07
C PHE A 148 2.99 11.78 7.66
N MET A 149 2.21 11.20 6.77
CA MET A 149 2.53 11.07 5.36
C MET A 149 1.34 11.59 4.54
N ALA A 150 1.61 12.44 3.55
CA ALA A 150 0.65 12.82 2.54
C ALA A 150 1.08 12.19 1.21
N VAL A 151 0.17 11.51 0.52
CA VAL A 151 0.43 10.83 -0.74
C VAL A 151 -0.58 11.26 -1.78
N PHE A 152 -0.11 11.77 -2.90
CA PHE A 152 -0.89 11.89 -4.12
C PHE A 152 -0.48 10.77 -5.07
N ASN A 153 -1.47 10.09 -5.62
CA ASN A 153 -1.33 9.03 -6.60
C ASN A 153 -2.28 9.30 -7.76
N GLY A 154 -1.84 9.09 -8.99
CA GLY A 154 -2.70 9.28 -10.14
C GLY A 154 -2.23 8.50 -11.36
N ARG A 155 -3.21 8.08 -12.17
CA ARG A 155 -3.00 7.42 -13.45
C ARG A 155 -3.98 7.97 -14.46
N TRP A 156 -3.48 8.25 -15.66
CA TRP A 156 -4.26 8.66 -16.82
C TRP A 156 -3.92 7.77 -18.01
N GLN A 157 -4.95 7.22 -18.66
CA GLN A 157 -4.85 6.30 -19.78
C GLN A 157 -5.53 6.93 -21.03
N PRO A 158 -4.81 7.77 -21.78
CA PRO A 158 -5.36 8.45 -22.95
C PRO A 158 -5.71 7.48 -24.08
N LEU A 159 -4.92 6.41 -24.25
CA LEU A 159 -5.10 5.36 -25.25
C LEU A 159 -5.25 3.98 -24.56
N PRO A 160 -5.89 3.00 -25.22
CA PRO A 160 -6.07 1.67 -24.60
C PRO A 160 -4.77 1.00 -24.16
N TYR A 161 -3.67 1.28 -24.85
CA TYR A 161 -2.36 0.67 -24.60
C TYR A 161 -1.36 1.60 -23.89
N LEU A 162 -1.65 2.90 -23.76
CA LEU A 162 -0.71 3.87 -23.21
C LEU A 162 -1.29 4.53 -21.95
N PHE A 163 -0.54 4.54 -20.89
CA PHE A 163 -0.88 5.28 -19.67
C PHE A 163 0.32 6.04 -19.10
N ALA A 164 0.04 7.06 -18.33
CA ALA A 164 1.02 7.83 -17.57
C ALA A 164 0.46 8.08 -16.17
N GLY A 165 1.34 8.24 -15.22
CA GLY A 165 0.94 8.49 -13.84
C GLY A 165 2.12 8.78 -12.94
N GLY A 166 1.91 8.68 -11.63
CA GLY A 166 2.98 8.87 -10.66
C GLY A 166 2.49 9.01 -9.24
N HIS A 167 3.46 9.05 -8.35
CA HIS A 167 3.28 9.27 -6.93
C HIS A 167 4.03 10.51 -6.48
N LEU A 168 3.41 11.33 -5.64
CA LEU A 168 4.06 12.39 -4.90
C LEU A 168 3.85 12.09 -3.42
N VAL A 169 4.93 12.07 -2.65
CA VAL A 169 4.88 11.75 -1.22
C VAL A 169 5.59 12.84 -0.44
N MET A 170 4.95 13.30 0.62
CA MET A 170 5.54 14.12 1.64
C MET A 170 5.52 13.36 2.97
N ASN A 171 6.67 13.04 3.51
CA ASN A 171 6.81 12.52 4.86
C ASN A 171 7.21 13.65 5.81
N HIS A 172 6.40 13.86 6.83
CA HIS A 172 6.68 14.79 7.90
C HIS A 172 7.12 14.04 9.15
N LEU A 173 8.24 14.48 9.74
CA LEU A 173 8.72 13.98 11.01
C LEU A 173 9.23 15.16 11.85
N ALA A 174 8.39 15.60 12.80
CA ALA A 174 8.73 16.67 13.73
C ALA A 174 9.59 16.17 14.90
N ARG A 175 10.01 17.07 15.78
CA ARG A 175 10.68 16.73 17.05
C ARG A 175 9.64 16.46 18.16
N PRO A 176 9.99 15.78 19.25
CA PRO A 176 9.20 15.77 20.49
C PRO A 176 9.06 17.20 21.05
N ARG A 177 8.01 17.45 21.84
CA ARG A 177 7.82 18.78 22.46
C ARG A 177 8.95 19.13 23.40
N ASN A 178 9.30 18.19 24.29
CA ASN A 178 10.41 18.36 25.22
C ASN A 178 11.66 17.64 24.69
N SER A 179 12.34 18.27 23.74
CA SER A 179 13.53 17.69 23.12
C SER A 179 14.67 18.69 23.06
N ASP A 180 15.88 18.20 23.20
CA ASP A 180 17.11 18.95 23.00
C ASP A 180 17.40 19.23 21.50
N SER A 181 18.49 19.95 21.23
CA SER A 181 18.93 20.33 19.87
C SER A 181 19.28 19.16 18.95
N ARG A 182 19.42 17.94 19.48
CA ARG A 182 19.70 16.73 18.68
C ARG A 182 18.50 16.32 17.80
N TYR A 183 17.28 16.68 18.22
CA TYR A 183 16.08 16.42 17.43
C TYR A 183 15.74 17.62 16.55
N THR A 184 15.49 17.36 15.29
CA THR A 184 15.09 18.39 14.32
C THR A 184 13.89 17.94 13.51
N VAL A 185 13.22 18.88 12.87
CA VAL A 185 12.22 18.61 11.83
C VAL A 185 12.94 18.11 10.59
N THR A 186 12.40 17.08 9.97
CA THR A 186 12.93 16.47 8.76
C THR A 186 12.04 16.81 7.58
N ASP A 187 12.66 17.30 6.50
CA ASP A 187 11.98 17.48 5.23
C ASP A 187 12.25 16.23 4.36
N ASN A 188 11.19 15.59 3.87
CA ASN A 188 11.25 14.51 2.90
C ASN A 188 10.13 14.66 1.88
N LEU A 189 10.50 14.84 0.62
CA LEU A 189 9.60 14.92 -0.52
C LEU A 189 10.04 13.89 -1.55
N ILE A 190 9.11 13.14 -2.12
CA ILE A 190 9.39 12.12 -3.12
C ILE A 190 8.48 12.34 -4.32
N ALA A 191 9.04 12.27 -5.51
CA ALA A 191 8.31 12.24 -6.77
C ALA A 191 8.71 10.99 -7.56
N SER A 192 7.71 10.26 -8.07
CA SER A 192 7.91 9.03 -8.83
C SER A 192 6.96 9.00 -10.05
N PRO A 193 7.17 9.87 -11.07
CA PRO A 193 6.41 9.84 -12.31
C PRO A 193 6.77 8.61 -13.14
N TYR A 194 5.82 8.11 -13.93
CA TYR A 194 6.00 6.99 -14.85
C TYR A 194 5.17 7.14 -16.11
N ILE A 195 5.61 6.46 -17.17
CA ILE A 195 4.82 6.13 -18.36
C ILE A 195 4.76 4.61 -18.49
N GLY A 196 3.70 4.08 -19.09
CA GLY A 196 3.56 2.64 -19.23
C GLY A 196 2.73 2.22 -20.42
N LEU A 197 2.92 0.96 -20.78
CA LEU A 197 2.17 0.25 -21.80
C LEU A 197 1.30 -0.80 -21.14
N ASP A 198 0.03 -0.85 -21.52
CA ASP A 198 -0.90 -1.93 -21.18
C ASP A 198 -1.15 -2.75 -22.48
N LEU A 199 -0.52 -3.89 -22.53
CA LEU A 199 -0.56 -4.79 -23.67
C LEU A 199 -1.52 -5.98 -23.46
N THR A 200 -2.31 -5.94 -22.39
CA THR A 200 -3.24 -6.99 -21.98
C THR A 200 -4.16 -7.43 -23.13
N THR A 201 -4.77 -6.48 -23.82
CA THR A 201 -5.70 -6.77 -24.93
C THR A 201 -5.01 -7.16 -26.24
N TYR A 202 -3.69 -7.04 -26.32
CA TYR A 202 -2.89 -7.31 -27.53
C TYR A 202 -2.09 -8.62 -27.44
N THR A 203 -2.23 -9.36 -26.35
CA THR A 203 -1.51 -10.60 -26.06
C THR A 203 -2.48 -11.67 -25.52
N PRO A 204 -2.11 -12.96 -25.54
CA PRO A 204 -2.92 -14.01 -24.91
C PRO A 204 -2.82 -14.04 -23.38
N LEU A 205 -2.10 -13.10 -22.77
CA LEU A 205 -1.97 -12.97 -21.32
C LEU A 205 -3.22 -12.31 -20.71
N ASP A 206 -3.55 -12.69 -19.48
CA ASP A 206 -4.64 -12.05 -18.72
C ASP A 206 -4.26 -10.64 -18.26
N THR A 207 -2.96 -10.38 -18.09
CA THR A 207 -2.39 -9.07 -17.79
C THR A 207 -0.99 -8.98 -18.40
N LEU A 208 -0.69 -7.88 -19.09
CA LEU A 208 0.67 -7.53 -19.48
C LEU A 208 0.84 -6.02 -19.43
N THR A 209 1.59 -5.54 -18.44
CA THR A 209 1.92 -4.11 -18.31
C THR A 209 3.41 -3.90 -18.12
N LEU A 210 3.94 -2.86 -18.76
CA LEU A 210 5.31 -2.41 -18.60
C LEU A 210 5.28 -0.94 -18.22
N LYS A 211 5.95 -0.56 -17.12
CA LYS A 211 6.11 0.84 -16.69
C LYS A 211 7.59 1.20 -16.66
N VAL A 212 7.90 2.41 -17.07
CA VAL A 212 9.21 3.03 -16.89
C VAL A 212 8.99 4.34 -16.16
N GLY A 213 9.64 4.49 -15.02
CA GLY A 213 9.50 5.64 -14.15
C GLY A 213 10.85 6.24 -13.75
N TYR A 214 10.76 7.44 -13.24
CA TYR A 214 11.88 8.15 -12.63
C TYR A 214 11.53 8.44 -11.17
N HIS A 215 12.44 8.13 -10.27
CA HIS A 215 12.26 8.33 -8.85
C HIS A 215 13.27 9.32 -8.32
N ILE A 216 12.81 10.32 -7.60
CA ILE A 216 13.66 11.30 -6.91
C ILE A 216 13.11 11.54 -5.51
N SER A 217 14.00 11.56 -4.52
CA SER A 217 13.66 12.06 -3.18
C SER A 217 14.50 13.28 -2.83
N LEU A 218 13.95 14.14 -1.98
CA LEU A 218 14.59 15.32 -1.42
C LEU A 218 14.53 15.17 0.09
N ASP A 219 15.67 14.95 0.71
CA ASP A 219 15.80 14.64 2.13
C ASP A 219 16.70 15.66 2.84
N ARG A 220 16.27 16.16 3.99
CA ARG A 220 17.06 17.08 4.79
C ARG A 220 16.73 17.02 6.28
N LEU A 221 17.76 17.05 7.10
CA LEU A 221 17.66 17.44 8.52
C LEU A 221 17.84 18.96 8.60
N ARG A 222 16.83 19.68 9.12
CA ARG A 222 16.86 21.16 9.09
C ARG A 222 18.00 21.79 9.89
N ASN A 223 18.45 21.13 10.97
CA ASN A 223 19.60 21.59 11.76
C ASN A 223 20.96 21.38 11.07
N VAL A 224 21.06 20.43 10.15
CA VAL A 224 22.27 20.16 9.34
C VAL A 224 22.27 21.03 8.07
N GLY A 225 21.10 21.22 7.47
CA GLY A 225 20.91 22.08 6.30
C GLY A 225 21.23 21.44 4.95
N THR A 226 22.02 20.35 4.91
CA THR A 226 22.41 19.68 3.67
C THR A 226 21.25 18.91 3.06
N TRP A 227 20.99 19.13 1.76
CA TRP A 227 20.03 18.38 0.98
C TRP A 227 20.66 17.12 0.37
N HIS A 228 19.99 15.98 0.55
CA HIS A 228 20.25 14.76 -0.20
C HIS A 228 19.15 14.61 -1.25
N HIS A 229 19.55 14.28 -2.48
CA HIS A 229 18.60 14.13 -3.61
C HIS A 229 18.91 12.88 -4.45
N PRO A 230 18.82 11.67 -3.83
CA PRO A 230 19.01 10.45 -4.59
C PRO A 230 17.90 10.29 -5.62
N GLN A 231 18.29 9.84 -6.81
CA GLN A 231 17.41 9.70 -7.96
C GLN A 231 17.77 8.46 -8.76
N GLY A 232 16.82 7.92 -9.51
CA GLY A 232 17.05 6.72 -10.31
C GLY A 232 15.88 6.37 -11.22
N ILE A 233 16.09 5.34 -12.02
CA ILE A 233 15.11 4.79 -12.96
C ILE A 233 14.46 3.56 -12.31
N LEU A 234 13.15 3.45 -12.46
CA LEU A 234 12.35 2.28 -12.10
C LEU A 234 11.76 1.68 -13.37
N ILE A 235 11.89 0.36 -13.51
CA ILE A 235 11.21 -0.41 -14.55
C ILE A 235 10.36 -1.46 -13.83
N ASP A 236 9.09 -1.56 -14.19
CA ASP A 236 8.12 -2.45 -13.57
C ASP A 236 7.38 -3.22 -14.66
N LEU A 237 7.46 -4.55 -14.61
CA LEU A 237 6.83 -5.48 -15.55
C LEU A 237 5.90 -6.40 -14.78
N LEU A 238 4.63 -6.41 -15.15
CA LEU A 238 3.63 -7.35 -14.64
C LEU A 238 3.09 -8.19 -15.79
N ALA A 239 3.17 -9.51 -15.64
CA ALA A 239 2.61 -10.47 -16.58
C ALA A 239 1.82 -11.53 -15.82
N GLU A 240 0.57 -11.77 -16.21
CA GLU A 240 -0.26 -12.83 -15.65
C GLU A 240 -0.82 -13.73 -16.77
N TRP A 241 -0.85 -15.01 -16.49
CA TRP A 241 -1.46 -16.00 -17.36
C TRP A 241 -2.19 -17.06 -16.54
N ARG A 242 -3.52 -17.08 -16.65
CA ARG A 242 -4.40 -18.00 -15.90
C ARG A 242 -4.19 -17.86 -14.37
N PHE A 243 -3.49 -18.81 -13.78
CA PHE A 243 -3.22 -18.85 -12.36
C PHE A 243 -1.77 -18.46 -11.99
N LEU A 244 -0.92 -18.23 -12.98
CA LEU A 244 0.48 -17.83 -12.79
C LEU A 244 0.67 -16.34 -13.01
N GLY A 245 1.58 -15.73 -12.26
CA GLY A 245 2.00 -14.36 -12.45
C GLY A 245 3.49 -14.17 -12.23
N LEU A 246 4.01 -13.15 -12.90
CA LEU A 246 5.36 -12.64 -12.76
C LEU A 246 5.26 -11.13 -12.56
N HIS A 247 5.84 -10.63 -11.49
CA HIS A 247 6.04 -9.20 -11.29
C HIS A 247 7.52 -8.91 -11.09
N ASN A 248 8.11 -8.10 -11.96
CA ASN A 248 9.52 -7.70 -11.85
C ASN A 248 9.62 -6.20 -11.69
N THR A 249 10.38 -5.77 -10.71
CA THR A 249 10.73 -4.36 -10.49
C THR A 249 12.24 -4.21 -10.49
N PHE A 250 12.76 -3.39 -11.38
CA PHE A 250 14.19 -3.06 -11.46
C PHE A 250 14.41 -1.59 -11.11
N TYR A 251 15.36 -1.33 -10.23
CA TYR A 251 15.81 0.01 -9.85
C TYR A 251 17.30 0.18 -10.15
N LYS A 252 17.66 1.32 -10.73
CA LYS A 252 19.05 1.76 -10.90
C LYS A 252 19.17 3.25 -10.64
N GLY A 253 20.04 3.64 -9.69
CA GLY A 253 20.23 5.04 -9.34
C GLY A 253 21.06 5.27 -8.09
N GLY A 254 20.86 6.40 -7.45
CA GLY A 254 21.43 6.71 -6.13
C GLY A 254 20.74 5.90 -5.02
N SER A 255 21.48 5.59 -3.94
CA SER A 255 20.94 4.94 -2.75
C SER A 255 19.79 5.76 -2.16
N GLN A 256 18.58 5.23 -2.17
CA GLN A 256 17.40 5.90 -1.64
C GLN A 256 17.40 5.92 -0.10
N MET A 257 16.58 6.79 0.48
CA MET A 257 16.39 6.89 1.94
C MET A 257 17.69 7.18 2.71
N PRO A 258 18.43 8.25 2.39
CA PRO A 258 19.74 8.53 3.00
C PRO A 258 19.66 8.76 4.52
N LEU A 259 18.51 9.14 5.05
CA LEU A 259 18.27 9.35 6.48
C LEU A 259 17.75 8.09 7.20
N TYR A 260 17.57 6.99 6.51
CA TYR A 260 17.05 5.73 7.09
C TYR A 260 17.93 5.18 8.22
N PRO A 261 19.27 5.21 8.16
CA PRO A 261 20.11 4.74 9.26
C PRO A 261 19.87 5.47 10.58
N GLN A 262 19.42 6.74 10.53
CA GLN A 262 19.17 7.57 11.72
C GLN A 262 17.70 7.55 12.17
N LEU A 263 16.77 7.49 11.22
CA LEU A 263 15.33 7.72 11.47
C LEU A 263 14.46 6.50 11.19
N GLY A 264 14.97 5.52 10.44
CA GLY A 264 14.27 4.30 10.11
C GLY A 264 12.88 4.53 9.47
N ALA A 265 11.99 3.59 9.72
CA ALA A 265 10.61 3.62 9.25
C ALA A 265 9.73 4.73 9.90
N GLN A 266 10.27 5.49 10.87
CA GLN A 266 9.57 6.68 11.37
C GLN A 266 9.48 7.78 10.30
N LEU A 267 10.50 7.90 9.45
CA LEU A 267 10.48 8.83 8.32
C LEU A 267 10.03 8.11 7.04
N ASN A 268 10.80 7.15 6.58
CA ASN A 268 10.59 6.47 5.30
C ASN A 268 10.05 5.05 5.50
N GLN A 269 8.97 4.73 4.82
CA GLN A 269 8.36 3.41 4.85
C GLN A 269 8.68 2.57 3.61
N GLY A 270 9.60 3.03 2.75
CA GLY A 270 10.09 2.27 1.60
C GLY A 270 10.85 1.02 2.00
N ASP A 271 10.90 0.05 1.09
CA ASP A 271 11.65 -1.19 1.29
C ASP A 271 13.16 -0.88 1.39
N PRO A 272 13.85 -1.35 2.44
CA PRO A 272 15.28 -1.10 2.64
C PRO A 272 16.21 -1.54 1.49
N PHE A 273 15.79 -2.45 0.64
CA PHE A 273 16.55 -2.86 -0.56
C PHE A 273 16.84 -1.70 -1.51
N TYR A 274 15.98 -0.68 -1.56
CA TYR A 274 16.21 0.53 -2.38
C TYR A 274 17.32 1.44 -1.84
N GLN A 275 17.93 1.13 -0.69
CA GLN A 275 19.19 1.74 -0.27
C GLN A 275 20.39 1.20 -1.06
N SER A 276 20.21 0.18 -1.89
CA SER A 276 21.18 -0.22 -2.92
C SER A 276 21.06 0.68 -4.15
N SER A 277 22.18 0.94 -4.82
CA SER A 277 22.20 1.67 -6.10
C SER A 277 21.68 0.85 -7.27
N THR A 278 21.57 -0.46 -7.10
CA THR A 278 20.98 -1.38 -8.06
C THR A 278 20.16 -2.41 -7.28
N TYR A 279 18.90 -2.55 -7.62
CA TYR A 279 18.01 -3.52 -7.01
C TYR A 279 17.08 -4.11 -8.07
N ASN A 280 16.92 -5.43 -8.03
CA ASN A 280 15.92 -6.11 -8.83
C ASN A 280 15.12 -7.06 -7.93
N ARG A 281 13.81 -6.92 -7.97
CA ARG A 281 12.87 -7.84 -7.34
C ARG A 281 12.10 -8.57 -8.42
N THR A 282 12.05 -9.90 -8.31
CA THR A 282 11.25 -10.75 -9.19
C THR A 282 10.33 -11.61 -8.35
N ASP A 283 9.04 -11.35 -8.40
CA ASP A 283 8.01 -12.12 -7.73
C ASP A 283 7.39 -13.11 -8.73
N ILE A 284 7.55 -14.39 -8.48
CA ILE A 284 6.88 -15.47 -9.21
C ILE A 284 5.78 -16.00 -8.31
N TYR A 285 4.54 -15.93 -8.75
CA TYR A 285 3.41 -16.28 -7.91
C TYR A 285 2.34 -17.10 -8.62
N ALA A 286 1.55 -17.80 -7.82
CA ALA A 286 0.43 -18.58 -8.29
C ALA A 286 -0.83 -18.30 -7.46
N TYR A 287 -1.95 -18.11 -8.15
CA TYR A 287 -3.27 -18.05 -7.53
C TYR A 287 -3.76 -19.47 -7.23
N ILE A 288 -3.74 -19.88 -5.96
CA ILE A 288 -4.37 -21.13 -5.48
C ILE A 288 -5.89 -20.99 -5.57
N PHE A 289 -6.40 -19.83 -5.13
CA PHE A 289 -7.79 -19.44 -5.31
C PHE A 289 -7.86 -18.01 -5.84
N ARG A 290 -8.71 -17.76 -6.84
CA ARG A 290 -8.97 -16.43 -7.39
C ARG A 290 -10.47 -16.26 -7.62
N LYS A 291 -11.17 -15.74 -6.60
CA LYS A 291 -12.61 -15.51 -6.59
C LYS A 291 -12.92 -14.06 -6.21
N SER A 292 -14.15 -13.62 -6.37
CA SER A 292 -14.57 -12.26 -5.98
C SER A 292 -14.60 -12.02 -4.47
N TYR A 293 -14.56 -13.06 -3.66
CA TYR A 293 -14.61 -13.02 -2.20
C TYR A 293 -13.45 -13.76 -1.51
N LEU A 294 -12.67 -14.51 -2.26
CA LEU A 294 -11.57 -15.32 -1.74
C LEU A 294 -10.39 -15.24 -2.72
N ASN A 295 -9.24 -14.86 -2.22
CA ASN A 295 -7.98 -14.86 -2.94
C ASN A 295 -6.92 -15.58 -2.09
N CYS A 296 -6.19 -16.52 -2.70
CA CYS A 296 -5.06 -17.18 -2.07
C CYS A 296 -3.90 -17.21 -3.05
N ILE A 297 -2.78 -16.63 -2.66
CA ILE A 297 -1.59 -16.49 -3.50
C ILE A 297 -0.40 -17.07 -2.76
N ALA A 298 0.35 -17.92 -3.46
CA ALA A 298 1.69 -18.34 -3.05
C ALA A 298 2.71 -17.68 -3.96
N SER A 299 3.78 -17.12 -3.40
CA SER A 299 4.86 -16.50 -4.18
C SER A 299 6.25 -16.87 -3.67
N CYS A 300 7.19 -16.85 -4.61
CA CYS A 300 8.61 -16.87 -4.36
C CYS A 300 9.20 -15.59 -4.93
N ASN A 301 9.80 -14.79 -4.08
CA ASN A 301 10.31 -13.48 -4.42
C ASN A 301 11.83 -13.51 -4.33
N LEU A 302 12.49 -13.09 -5.40
CA LEU A 302 13.93 -13.01 -5.54
C LEU A 302 14.34 -11.54 -5.44
N HIS A 303 15.25 -11.24 -4.52
CA HIS A 303 15.77 -9.90 -4.31
C HIS A 303 17.25 -9.86 -4.64
N TYR A 304 17.62 -9.22 -5.75
CA TYR A 304 19.00 -9.07 -6.17
C TYR A 304 19.51 -7.66 -5.84
N THR A 305 20.63 -7.61 -5.15
CA THR A 305 21.49 -6.43 -5.02
C THR A 305 22.94 -6.82 -5.38
N PRO A 306 23.83 -5.89 -5.74
CA PRO A 306 25.21 -6.23 -6.03
C PRO A 306 25.87 -7.03 -4.89
N GLY A 307 26.24 -8.29 -5.18
CA GLY A 307 26.84 -9.22 -4.23
C GLY A 307 25.89 -10.08 -3.42
N ASN A 308 24.55 -9.91 -3.54
CA ASN A 308 23.57 -10.72 -2.81
C ASN A 308 22.41 -11.14 -3.73
N LEU A 309 21.93 -12.36 -3.51
CA LEU A 309 20.65 -12.84 -4.02
C LEU A 309 19.89 -13.41 -2.83
N ASP A 310 18.84 -12.72 -2.45
CA ASP A 310 18.04 -12.99 -1.27
C ASP A 310 16.68 -13.58 -1.67
N PHE A 311 16.06 -14.33 -0.76
CA PHE A 311 14.84 -15.08 -1.02
C PHE A 311 13.75 -14.69 -0.03
N GLN A 312 12.52 -14.62 -0.54
CA GLN A 312 11.33 -14.45 0.28
C GLN A 312 10.24 -15.38 -0.23
N GLN A 313 9.59 -16.11 0.66
CA GLN A 313 8.44 -16.95 0.35
C GLN A 313 7.21 -16.38 1.05
N GLN A 314 6.14 -16.18 0.29
CA GLN A 314 4.89 -15.66 0.85
C GLN A 314 3.72 -16.57 0.51
N LEU A 315 2.82 -16.73 1.47
CA LEU A 315 1.50 -17.28 1.28
C LEU A 315 0.50 -16.34 1.91
N THR A 316 -0.43 -15.85 1.10
CA THR A 316 -1.49 -14.97 1.59
C THR A 316 -2.85 -15.51 1.21
N LEU A 317 -3.76 -15.49 2.17
CA LEU A 317 -5.16 -15.82 1.97
C LEU A 317 -6.00 -14.65 2.42
N ARG A 318 -6.84 -14.13 1.54
CA ARG A 318 -7.78 -13.07 1.88
C ARG A 318 -9.20 -13.48 1.56
N PHE A 319 -10.06 -13.36 2.55
CA PHE A 319 -11.51 -13.50 2.42
C PHE A 319 -12.15 -12.14 2.70
N TYR A 320 -13.01 -11.69 1.79
CA TYR A 320 -13.74 -10.43 1.94
C TYR A 320 -15.20 -10.60 1.53
N ILE A 321 -16.08 -10.09 2.35
CA ILE A 321 -17.51 -10.01 2.07
C ILE A 321 -18.11 -8.76 2.70
N ASP A 322 -19.07 -8.14 2.03
CA ASP A 322 -19.81 -6.99 2.52
C ASP A 322 -21.33 -7.09 2.20
N ASP A 323 -22.10 -6.13 2.71
CA ASP A 323 -23.54 -6.07 2.51
C ASP A 323 -23.94 -5.94 1.04
N GLN A 324 -23.11 -5.33 0.20
CA GLN A 324 -23.36 -5.16 -1.24
C GLN A 324 -23.16 -6.48 -1.99
N ALA A 325 -22.02 -7.15 -1.77
CA ALA A 325 -21.74 -8.45 -2.36
C ALA A 325 -22.75 -9.50 -1.92
N TRP A 326 -23.22 -9.45 -0.65
CA TRP A 326 -24.22 -10.35 -0.11
C TRP A 326 -25.59 -10.18 -0.78
N LYS A 327 -26.05 -8.94 -0.96
CA LYS A 327 -27.32 -8.64 -1.65
C LYS A 327 -27.30 -9.04 -3.11
N ASN A 328 -26.16 -8.86 -3.78
CA ASN A 328 -25.99 -9.10 -5.21
C ASN A 328 -25.80 -10.59 -5.57
N ARG A 329 -25.69 -11.51 -4.60
CA ARG A 329 -25.61 -12.98 -4.85
C ARG A 329 -26.78 -13.53 -5.68
N LYS A 330 -27.93 -12.86 -5.71
CA LYS A 330 -29.12 -13.26 -6.48
C LYS A 330 -29.15 -12.70 -7.91
N GLY A 331 -28.24 -11.79 -8.29
CA GLY A 331 -28.11 -11.22 -9.63
C GLY A 331 -26.88 -11.73 -10.37
N LYS A 332 -26.91 -11.78 -11.71
CA LYS A 332 -25.71 -12.06 -12.53
C LYS A 332 -24.65 -11.01 -12.23
N GLN A 333 -23.66 -11.35 -11.47
CA GLN A 333 -22.56 -10.44 -11.13
C GLN A 333 -21.51 -10.37 -12.23
N ASN A 334 -21.05 -9.13 -12.53
CA ASN A 334 -19.70 -8.94 -13.04
C ASN A 334 -18.70 -9.60 -12.05
N ARG A 335 -18.08 -10.67 -12.51
CA ARG A 335 -17.10 -11.46 -11.74
C ARG A 335 -15.76 -10.70 -11.70
N GLY A 336 -15.73 -9.57 -11.00
CA GLY A 336 -14.45 -8.94 -10.64
C GLY A 336 -13.72 -9.84 -9.63
N TYR A 337 -12.42 -10.00 -9.80
CA TYR A 337 -11.58 -10.61 -8.76
C TYR A 337 -11.45 -9.66 -7.57
N LEU A 338 -11.14 -10.22 -6.40
CA LEU A 338 -10.84 -9.43 -5.23
C LEU A 338 -9.62 -8.56 -5.56
N LYS A 339 -9.81 -7.24 -5.58
CA LYS A 339 -8.72 -6.29 -5.76
C LYS A 339 -7.92 -6.18 -4.46
N ASN A 340 -6.69 -5.73 -4.54
CA ASN A 340 -5.75 -5.62 -3.43
C ASN A 340 -5.34 -6.98 -2.87
N SER A 341 -4.69 -7.75 -3.72
CA SER A 341 -3.78 -8.78 -3.24
C SER A 341 -2.71 -8.12 -2.36
N PRO A 342 -2.28 -8.77 -1.27
CA PRO A 342 -1.15 -8.30 -0.47
C PRO A 342 0.22 -8.39 -1.18
N LEU A 343 0.27 -8.81 -2.44
CA LEU A 343 1.46 -8.73 -3.30
C LEU A 343 1.55 -7.39 -4.00
#